data_3d2059d4bdb3a55546da954ad6290ffc
#
_entry.id   3d2059d4bdb3a55546da954ad6290ffc
#
_cell.length_a   1.000
_cell.length_b   1.000
_cell.length_c   1.000
_cell.angle_alpha   90.00
_cell.angle_beta   90.00
_cell.angle_gamma   90.00
#
_symmetry.space_group_name_H-M   'P 1'
#
loop_
_entity.id
_entity.type
_entity.pdbx_description
1 polymer ?
#
loop_
_entity_poly.entity_id
_entity_poly.type
_entity_poly.pdbx_seq_one_letter_code
_entity_poly.pdbx_strand_id
1 'polypeptide(L)'
;LDLTALVAGTQFRGQFEQRVKGLLGEVKAAGNVILFIDEIHNIVGAGDSDGAMNAANIMKPALSRGQVQVIGATTFSEYRKFIEKDSALERRFQPVKVEEPSIHDSIEVLRGVRGYYEKYHCVRVPDPIVASVVQLSERYITDRYLPDKAIDLLDEACACCNLRHPEITEFFQLQHHIADLEEQEHTLENPDPDAADSSIDYEELARIKTELARERERLPA
;
A
#
# COMPACT_ATOMS: atom_id res chain seq x y z
N LEU A 1 -4.51 4.96 -11.57
CA LEU A 1 -5.87 5.51 -11.59
C LEU A 1 -6.81 4.54 -10.89
N ASP A 2 -7.40 4.97 -9.80
CA ASP A 2 -8.41 4.18 -9.09
C ASP A 2 -9.80 4.51 -9.68
N LEU A 3 -10.42 3.52 -10.31
CA LEU A 3 -11.74 3.65 -10.91
C LEU A 3 -12.84 3.74 -9.86
N THR A 4 -12.66 3.09 -8.72
CA THR A 4 -13.62 3.13 -7.60
C THR A 4 -13.72 4.55 -7.03
N ALA A 5 -12.57 5.22 -6.89
CA ALA A 5 -12.52 6.61 -6.46
C ALA A 5 -13.18 7.58 -7.46
N LEU A 6 -13.13 7.28 -8.76
CA LEU A 6 -13.82 8.08 -9.80
C LEU A 6 -15.34 7.94 -9.72
N VAL A 7 -15.85 6.79 -9.33
CA VAL A 7 -17.27 6.52 -9.15
C VAL A 7 -17.80 7.08 -7.83
N ALA A 8 -16.93 7.12 -6.80
CA ALA A 8 -17.32 7.57 -5.47
C ALA A 8 -17.85 9.01 -5.48
N GLY A 9 -19.03 9.19 -4.85
CA GLY A 9 -19.71 10.49 -4.78
C GLY A 9 -20.40 10.95 -6.08
N THR A 10 -20.53 10.11 -7.11
CA THR A 10 -21.35 10.41 -8.27
C THR A 10 -22.73 9.78 -8.08
N GLN A 11 -23.76 10.62 -7.92
CA GLN A 11 -25.16 10.14 -7.81
C GLN A 11 -25.79 9.91 -9.18
N PHE A 12 -25.24 10.50 -10.23
CA PHE A 12 -25.79 10.41 -11.59
C PHE A 12 -24.73 10.02 -12.61
N ARG A 13 -25.12 9.17 -13.54
CA ARG A 13 -24.32 8.67 -14.67
C ARG A 13 -23.54 9.78 -15.41
N GLY A 14 -24.18 10.93 -15.66
CA GLY A 14 -23.55 12.03 -16.37
C GLY A 14 -22.39 12.70 -15.64
N GLN A 15 -22.39 12.68 -14.31
CA GLN A 15 -21.30 13.23 -13.52
C GLN A 15 -20.01 12.40 -13.62
N PHE A 16 -20.15 11.09 -13.59
CA PHE A 16 -19.03 10.16 -13.79
C PHE A 16 -18.43 10.33 -15.21
N GLU A 17 -19.28 10.34 -16.22
CA GLU A 17 -18.84 10.56 -17.61
C GLU A 17 -18.08 11.89 -17.77
N GLN A 18 -18.56 12.93 -17.14
CA GLN A 18 -17.93 14.25 -17.19
C GLN A 18 -16.57 14.27 -16.48
N ARG A 19 -16.44 13.59 -15.33
CA ARG A 19 -15.15 13.45 -14.61
C ARG A 19 -14.13 12.71 -15.45
N VAL A 20 -14.50 11.56 -16.05
CA VAL A 20 -13.59 10.78 -16.89
C VAL A 20 -13.17 11.57 -18.13
N LYS A 21 -14.10 12.27 -18.79
CA LYS A 21 -13.79 13.14 -19.94
C LYS A 21 -12.89 14.30 -19.54
N GLY A 22 -13.11 14.93 -18.38
CA GLY A 22 -12.26 15.99 -17.84
C GLY A 22 -10.84 15.51 -17.61
N LEU A 23 -10.69 14.39 -16.87
CA LEU A 23 -9.38 13.76 -16.62
C LEU A 23 -8.63 13.45 -17.93
N LEU A 24 -9.28 12.83 -18.89
CA LEU A 24 -8.65 12.51 -20.19
C LEU A 24 -8.28 13.78 -20.96
N GLY A 25 -9.06 14.85 -20.85
CA GLY A 25 -8.78 16.15 -21.43
C GLY A 25 -7.52 16.78 -20.83
N GLU A 26 -7.39 16.77 -19.50
CA GLU A 26 -6.22 17.30 -18.78
C GLU A 26 -4.95 16.50 -19.08
N VAL A 27 -5.04 15.16 -19.03
CA VAL A 27 -3.90 14.27 -19.38
C VAL A 27 -3.44 14.51 -20.81
N LYS A 28 -4.36 14.65 -21.75
CA LYS A 28 -4.05 14.94 -23.16
C LYS A 28 -3.42 16.33 -23.32
N ALA A 29 -3.89 17.34 -22.58
CA ALA A 29 -3.34 18.69 -22.64
C ALA A 29 -1.95 18.75 -22.03
N ALA A 30 -1.69 18.03 -20.96
CA ALA A 30 -0.40 17.96 -20.29
C ALA A 30 0.69 17.28 -21.14
N GLY A 31 0.34 16.25 -21.91
CA GLY A 31 1.23 15.56 -22.88
C GLY A 31 2.39 14.75 -22.27
N ASN A 32 2.67 14.88 -20.98
CA ASN A 32 3.77 14.22 -20.25
C ASN A 32 3.28 13.28 -19.15
N VAL A 33 1.99 12.91 -19.17
CA VAL A 33 1.36 12.05 -18.16
C VAL A 33 1.16 10.65 -18.71
N ILE A 34 1.56 9.64 -17.94
CA ILE A 34 1.27 8.23 -18.18
C ILE A 34 0.25 7.80 -17.13
N LEU A 35 -0.88 7.26 -17.56
CA LEU A 35 -1.90 6.71 -16.66
C LEU A 35 -1.57 5.25 -16.33
N PHE A 36 -1.38 4.93 -15.06
CA PHE A 36 -1.40 3.55 -14.60
C PHE A 36 -2.81 3.16 -14.19
N ILE A 37 -3.34 2.08 -14.76
CA ILE A 37 -4.69 1.57 -14.50
C ILE A 37 -4.57 0.13 -14.05
N ASP A 38 -4.86 -0.11 -12.79
CA ASP A 38 -4.96 -1.48 -12.28
C ASP A 38 -6.27 -2.12 -12.71
N GLU A 39 -6.27 -3.43 -12.87
CA GLU A 39 -7.42 -4.20 -13.35
C GLU A 39 -8.10 -3.58 -14.60
N ILE A 40 -7.28 -3.22 -15.60
CA ILE A 40 -7.76 -2.53 -16.82
C ILE A 40 -8.90 -3.29 -17.52
N HIS A 41 -9.01 -4.60 -17.29
CA HIS A 41 -10.10 -5.42 -17.80
C HIS A 41 -11.49 -4.95 -17.30
N ASN A 42 -11.56 -4.32 -16.12
CA ASN A 42 -12.80 -3.74 -15.60
C ASN A 42 -13.31 -2.58 -16.46
N ILE A 43 -12.42 -1.86 -17.15
CA ILE A 43 -12.80 -0.80 -18.09
C ILE A 43 -13.29 -1.39 -19.42
N VAL A 44 -12.70 -2.52 -19.84
CA VAL A 44 -12.91 -3.08 -21.17
C VAL A 44 -14.03 -4.12 -21.20
N GLY A 45 -14.12 -4.93 -20.13
CA GLY A 45 -14.99 -6.09 -20.05
C GLY A 45 -16.39 -5.84 -19.49
N ALA A 46 -16.67 -4.65 -19.04
CA ALA A 46 -17.92 -4.33 -18.36
C ALA A 46 -19.11 -4.18 -19.32
N GLY A 47 -19.43 -5.28 -19.99
CA GLY A 47 -20.64 -5.38 -20.83
C GLY A 47 -21.96 -5.54 -20.07
N ASP A 48 -21.92 -5.98 -18.79
CA ASP A 48 -23.09 -6.48 -18.07
C ASP A 48 -23.47 -5.72 -16.79
N SER A 49 -22.70 -4.73 -16.33
CA SER A 49 -23.07 -3.89 -15.18
C SER A 49 -23.22 -2.41 -15.56
N ASP A 50 -24.32 -1.81 -15.19
CA ASP A 50 -24.75 -0.45 -15.62
C ASP A 50 -23.74 0.68 -15.37
N GLY A 51 -22.87 0.57 -14.38
CA GLY A 51 -21.89 1.61 -14.04
C GLY A 51 -20.57 1.49 -14.83
N ALA A 52 -20.08 0.28 -15.04
CA ALA A 52 -18.78 0.02 -15.66
C ALA A 52 -18.83 0.11 -17.21
N MET A 53 -20.00 -0.14 -17.82
CA MET A 53 -20.24 0.02 -19.27
C MET A 53 -19.94 1.44 -19.76
N ASN A 54 -20.02 2.44 -18.89
CA ASN A 54 -19.83 3.83 -19.26
C ASN A 54 -18.36 4.26 -19.30
N ALA A 55 -17.54 3.75 -18.38
CA ALA A 55 -16.10 4.01 -18.38
C ALA A 55 -15.45 3.45 -19.65
N ALA A 56 -15.81 2.22 -20.01
CA ALA A 56 -15.34 1.56 -21.24
C ALA A 56 -15.65 2.38 -22.50
N ASN A 57 -16.88 2.84 -22.63
CA ASN A 57 -17.31 3.60 -23.82
C ASN A 57 -16.60 4.96 -23.96
N ILE A 58 -16.15 5.56 -22.87
CA ILE A 58 -15.43 6.84 -22.86
C ILE A 58 -13.95 6.64 -23.04
N MET A 59 -13.35 5.69 -22.30
CA MET A 59 -11.92 5.46 -22.31
C MET A 59 -11.43 4.72 -23.55
N LYS A 60 -12.18 3.75 -24.02
CA LYS A 60 -11.84 2.95 -25.21
C LYS A 60 -11.52 3.76 -26.46
N PRO A 61 -12.30 4.82 -26.85
CA PRO A 61 -11.92 5.69 -27.96
C PRO A 61 -10.62 6.47 -27.73
N ALA A 62 -10.35 6.94 -26.49
CA ALA A 62 -9.13 7.65 -26.17
C ALA A 62 -7.90 6.73 -26.22
N LEU A 63 -8.03 5.51 -25.69
CA LEU A 63 -7.01 4.47 -25.75
C LEU A 63 -6.75 4.02 -27.18
N SER A 64 -7.80 3.73 -27.95
CA SER A 64 -7.68 3.26 -29.32
C SER A 64 -7.11 4.29 -30.30
N ARG A 65 -7.23 5.58 -30.00
CA ARG A 65 -6.66 6.67 -30.81
C ARG A 65 -5.24 7.05 -30.41
N GLY A 66 -4.68 6.45 -29.34
CA GLY A 66 -3.36 6.79 -28.80
C GLY A 66 -3.25 8.23 -28.27
N GLN A 67 -4.37 8.80 -27.81
CA GLN A 67 -4.41 10.17 -27.30
C GLN A 67 -3.84 10.30 -25.89
N VAL A 68 -3.73 9.19 -25.16
CA VAL A 68 -3.17 9.09 -23.81
C VAL A 68 -2.24 7.88 -23.74
N GLN A 69 -1.16 8.01 -22.98
CA GLN A 69 -0.30 6.88 -22.68
C GLN A 69 -0.80 6.17 -21.43
N VAL A 70 -0.94 4.85 -21.52
CA VAL A 70 -1.51 4.03 -20.45
C VAL A 70 -0.65 2.80 -20.21
N ILE A 71 -0.41 2.49 -18.94
CA ILE A 71 0.08 1.21 -18.44
C ILE A 71 -1.09 0.52 -17.76
N GLY A 72 -1.56 -0.59 -18.31
CA GLY A 72 -2.65 -1.38 -17.74
C GLY A 72 -2.13 -2.64 -17.09
N ALA A 73 -2.50 -2.91 -15.84
CA ALA A 73 -2.25 -4.18 -15.19
C ALA A 73 -3.50 -5.08 -15.26
N THR A 74 -3.30 -6.36 -15.48
CA THR A 74 -4.39 -7.36 -15.50
C THR A 74 -3.81 -8.77 -15.36
N THR A 75 -4.66 -9.76 -15.12
CA THR A 75 -4.27 -11.16 -15.14
C THR A 75 -4.24 -11.73 -16.56
N PHE A 76 -3.52 -12.85 -16.77
CA PHE A 76 -3.48 -13.53 -18.08
C PHE A 76 -4.86 -13.99 -18.54
N SER A 77 -5.68 -14.49 -17.64
CA SER A 77 -7.04 -14.94 -17.93
C SER A 77 -7.93 -13.81 -18.42
N GLU A 78 -7.87 -12.67 -17.73
CA GLU A 78 -8.66 -11.48 -18.08
C GLU A 78 -8.14 -10.79 -19.34
N TYR A 79 -6.81 -10.76 -19.56
CA TYR A 79 -6.22 -10.28 -20.80
C TYR A 79 -6.77 -11.03 -22.02
N ARG A 80 -6.72 -12.37 -21.98
CA ARG A 80 -7.26 -13.21 -23.07
C ARG A 80 -8.76 -13.05 -23.28
N LYS A 81 -9.51 -12.85 -22.21
CA LYS A 81 -10.95 -12.75 -22.25
C LYS A 81 -11.44 -11.42 -22.80
N PHE A 82 -10.78 -10.31 -22.44
CA PHE A 82 -11.28 -8.96 -22.68
C PHE A 82 -10.41 -8.11 -23.60
N ILE A 83 -9.06 -8.21 -23.53
CA ILE A 83 -8.16 -7.36 -24.32
C ILE A 83 -7.84 -8.00 -25.67
N GLU A 84 -7.42 -9.25 -25.68
CA GLU A 84 -7.00 -9.99 -26.88
C GLU A 84 -8.15 -10.16 -27.88
N LYS A 85 -9.39 -10.27 -27.40
CA LYS A 85 -10.58 -10.38 -28.27
C LYS A 85 -11.02 -9.06 -28.89
N ASP A 86 -10.54 -7.94 -28.38
CA ASP A 86 -10.85 -6.62 -28.91
C ASP A 86 -9.76 -6.13 -29.84
N SER A 87 -9.96 -6.28 -31.12
CA SER A 87 -8.98 -5.92 -32.16
C SER A 87 -8.54 -4.44 -32.14
N ALA A 88 -9.34 -3.55 -31.57
CA ALA A 88 -8.99 -2.14 -31.43
C ALA A 88 -8.00 -1.90 -30.28
N LEU A 89 -8.09 -2.68 -29.21
CA LEU A 89 -7.22 -2.61 -28.05
C LEU A 89 -5.96 -3.46 -28.24
N GLU A 90 -6.10 -4.67 -28.77
CA GLU A 90 -4.98 -5.58 -29.05
C GLU A 90 -3.85 -4.89 -29.84
N ARG A 91 -4.23 -4.11 -30.88
CA ARG A 91 -3.27 -3.36 -31.72
C ARG A 91 -2.63 -2.15 -31.03
N ARG A 92 -3.11 -1.76 -29.84
CA ARG A 92 -2.66 -0.56 -29.12
C ARG A 92 -1.91 -0.84 -27.84
N PHE A 93 -2.12 -2.02 -27.28
CA PHE A 93 -1.42 -2.46 -26.08
C PHE A 93 -0.34 -3.49 -26.45
N GLN A 94 0.88 -3.21 -26.06
CA GLN A 94 1.98 -4.17 -26.12
C GLN A 94 1.97 -4.97 -24.81
N PRO A 95 1.71 -6.29 -24.86
CA PRO A 95 1.74 -7.10 -23.63
C PRO A 95 3.16 -7.22 -23.09
N VAL A 96 3.30 -6.98 -21.80
CA VAL A 96 4.51 -7.22 -21.02
C VAL A 96 4.20 -8.29 -20.00
N LYS A 97 4.74 -9.49 -20.19
CA LYS A 97 4.58 -10.59 -19.26
C LYS A 97 5.44 -10.38 -18.03
N VAL A 98 4.81 -10.34 -16.87
CA VAL A 98 5.49 -10.38 -15.56
C VAL A 98 5.45 -11.82 -15.07
N GLU A 99 6.61 -12.45 -14.94
CA GLU A 99 6.72 -13.82 -14.46
C GLU A 99 6.89 -13.86 -12.94
N GLU A 100 6.56 -15.00 -12.35
CA GLU A 100 6.80 -15.25 -10.95
C GLU A 100 8.31 -15.17 -10.66
N PRO A 101 8.74 -14.43 -9.63
CA PRO A 101 10.15 -14.30 -9.29
C PRO A 101 10.72 -15.65 -8.81
N SER A 102 12.02 -15.83 -8.99
CA SER A 102 12.72 -17.01 -8.46
C SER A 102 12.73 -17.01 -6.92
N ILE A 103 13.02 -18.16 -6.32
CA ILE A 103 13.22 -18.26 -4.85
C ILE A 103 14.29 -17.25 -4.38
N HIS A 104 15.37 -17.11 -5.13
CA HIS A 104 16.45 -16.18 -4.80
C HIS A 104 15.95 -14.72 -4.82
N ASP A 105 15.26 -14.32 -5.89
CA ASP A 105 14.73 -12.96 -6.02
C ASP A 105 13.66 -12.67 -4.95
N SER A 106 12.84 -13.67 -4.63
CA SER A 106 11.83 -13.55 -3.55
C SER A 106 12.46 -13.37 -2.17
N ILE A 107 13.60 -14.00 -1.90
CA ILE A 107 14.37 -13.76 -0.66
C ILE A 107 14.85 -12.31 -0.62
N GLU A 108 15.37 -11.76 -1.72
CA GLU A 108 15.80 -10.37 -1.77
C GLU A 108 14.61 -9.38 -1.59
N VAL A 109 13.46 -9.70 -2.18
CA VAL A 109 12.23 -8.91 -1.97
C VAL A 109 11.83 -8.93 -0.48
N LEU A 110 11.78 -10.12 0.14
CA LEU A 110 11.43 -10.23 1.55
C LEU A 110 12.43 -9.51 2.47
N ARG A 111 13.72 -9.55 2.16
CA ARG A 111 14.74 -8.75 2.86
C ARG A 111 14.45 -7.26 2.82
N GLY A 112 13.99 -6.77 1.66
CA GLY A 112 13.62 -5.37 1.47
C GLY A 112 12.41 -4.94 2.29
N VAL A 113 11.41 -5.82 2.43
CA VAL A 113 10.15 -5.48 3.10
C VAL A 113 10.09 -5.88 4.57
N ARG A 114 10.95 -6.81 5.03
CA ARG A 114 10.92 -7.34 6.40
C ARG A 114 10.88 -6.28 7.48
N GLY A 115 11.61 -5.18 7.30
CA GLY A 115 11.68 -4.10 8.28
C GLY A 115 10.32 -3.46 8.61
N TYR A 116 9.37 -3.47 7.66
CA TYR A 116 8.01 -3.01 7.89
C TYR A 116 7.26 -3.98 8.81
N TYR A 117 7.40 -5.30 8.59
CA TYR A 117 6.78 -6.34 9.42
C TYR A 117 7.41 -6.42 10.80
N GLU A 118 8.74 -6.32 10.89
CA GLU A 118 9.47 -6.23 12.17
C GLU A 118 8.96 -5.09 13.03
N LYS A 119 8.80 -3.90 12.42
CA LYS A 119 8.28 -2.72 13.11
C LYS A 119 6.82 -2.86 13.49
N TYR A 120 5.97 -3.40 12.60
CA TYR A 120 4.53 -3.52 12.83
C TYR A 120 4.21 -4.56 13.91
N HIS A 121 4.85 -5.74 13.83
CA HIS A 121 4.63 -6.84 14.78
C HIS A 121 5.56 -6.82 15.99
N CYS A 122 6.49 -5.86 16.04
CA CYS A 122 7.44 -5.75 17.14
C CYS A 122 8.29 -7.01 17.34
N VAL A 123 8.70 -7.65 16.26
CA VAL A 123 9.52 -8.87 16.26
C VAL A 123 10.76 -8.67 15.39
N ARG A 124 11.79 -9.50 15.62
CA ARG A 124 12.99 -9.50 14.78
C ARG A 124 12.99 -10.73 13.86
N VAL A 125 13.25 -10.52 12.57
CA VAL A 125 13.29 -11.56 11.54
C VAL A 125 14.71 -11.70 10.99
N PRO A 126 15.54 -12.64 11.49
CA PRO A 126 16.90 -12.88 10.98
C PRO A 126 16.90 -13.42 9.54
N ASP A 127 17.97 -13.20 8.78
CA ASP A 127 18.13 -13.66 7.40
C ASP A 127 17.83 -15.15 7.17
N PRO A 128 18.24 -16.08 8.05
CA PRO A 128 17.89 -17.49 7.89
C PRO A 128 16.38 -17.75 7.93
N ILE A 129 15.63 -16.98 8.71
CA ILE A 129 14.17 -17.09 8.78
C ILE A 129 13.55 -16.59 7.47
N VAL A 130 14.02 -15.48 6.90
CA VAL A 130 13.57 -14.99 5.60
C VAL A 130 13.72 -16.06 4.52
N ALA A 131 14.88 -16.68 4.42
CA ALA A 131 15.11 -17.76 3.47
C ALA A 131 14.21 -18.97 3.71
N SER A 132 14.01 -19.35 4.99
CA SER A 132 13.13 -20.46 5.37
C SER A 132 11.66 -20.18 5.00
N VAL A 133 11.18 -18.98 5.22
CA VAL A 133 9.80 -18.56 4.89
C VAL A 133 9.55 -18.72 3.40
N VAL A 134 10.45 -18.24 2.53
CA VAL A 134 10.32 -18.38 1.08
C VAL A 134 10.33 -19.85 0.67
N GLN A 135 11.25 -20.68 1.20
CA GLN A 135 11.33 -22.10 0.87
C GLN A 135 10.10 -22.88 1.34
N LEU A 136 9.60 -22.58 2.54
CA LEU A 136 8.41 -23.24 3.10
C LEU A 136 7.14 -22.84 2.34
N SER A 137 7.00 -21.55 2.01
CA SER A 137 5.86 -21.08 1.21
C SER A 137 5.84 -21.74 -0.17
N GLU A 138 6.99 -21.85 -0.83
CA GLU A 138 7.10 -22.51 -2.13
C GLU A 138 6.75 -24.01 -2.06
N ARG A 139 7.16 -24.67 -0.99
CA ARG A 139 6.94 -26.11 -0.81
C ARG A 139 5.51 -26.47 -0.44
N TYR A 140 4.85 -25.65 0.39
CA TYR A 140 3.58 -26.03 1.03
C TYR A 140 2.38 -25.21 0.56
N ILE A 141 2.58 -24.01 0.01
CA ILE A 141 1.51 -23.15 -0.51
C ILE A 141 1.53 -23.23 -2.05
N THR A 142 0.63 -24.03 -2.60
CA THR A 142 0.61 -24.35 -4.03
C THR A 142 -0.44 -23.58 -4.82
N ASP A 143 -1.34 -22.89 -4.16
CA ASP A 143 -2.47 -22.16 -4.75
C ASP A 143 -2.18 -20.64 -4.93
N ARG A 144 -0.98 -20.19 -4.54
CA ARG A 144 -0.52 -18.80 -4.65
C ARG A 144 0.89 -18.72 -5.23
N TYR A 145 1.29 -17.52 -5.64
CA TYR A 145 2.57 -17.26 -6.28
C TYR A 145 3.52 -16.49 -5.36
N LEU A 146 4.82 -16.64 -5.61
CA LEU A 146 5.85 -15.78 -5.03
C LEU A 146 5.78 -14.37 -5.65
N PRO A 147 6.11 -13.31 -4.92
CA PRO A 147 6.55 -13.30 -3.51
C PRO A 147 5.39 -13.31 -2.51
N ASP A 148 4.14 -13.10 -2.93
CA ASP A 148 2.98 -12.85 -2.07
C ASP A 148 2.75 -13.96 -1.04
N LYS A 149 2.79 -15.24 -1.44
CA LYS A 149 2.64 -16.37 -0.52
C LYS A 149 3.70 -16.41 0.59
N ALA A 150 4.90 -15.89 0.30
CA ALA A 150 5.97 -15.82 1.29
C ALA A 150 5.81 -14.60 2.20
N ILE A 151 5.30 -13.49 1.68
CA ILE A 151 4.97 -12.29 2.45
C ILE A 151 3.83 -12.60 3.43
N ASP A 152 2.76 -13.25 2.97
CA ASP A 152 1.64 -13.66 3.82
C ASP A 152 2.11 -14.61 4.95
N LEU A 153 2.96 -15.59 4.61
CA LEU A 153 3.51 -16.50 5.61
C LEU A 153 4.41 -15.79 6.63
N LEU A 154 5.18 -14.78 6.19
CA LEU A 154 5.99 -13.95 7.07
C LEU A 154 5.11 -13.15 8.05
N ASP A 155 4.07 -12.51 7.53
CA ASP A 155 3.13 -11.71 8.31
C ASP A 155 2.44 -12.55 9.38
N GLU A 156 1.90 -13.71 8.99
CA GLU A 156 1.24 -14.65 9.90
C GLU A 156 2.20 -15.20 10.97
N ALA A 157 3.45 -15.52 10.58
CA ALA A 157 4.45 -16.00 11.52
C ALA A 157 4.84 -14.91 12.54
N CYS A 158 4.98 -13.67 12.11
CA CYS A 158 5.26 -12.52 12.99
C CYS A 158 4.09 -12.26 13.94
N ALA A 159 2.86 -12.27 13.44
CA ALA A 159 1.65 -12.11 14.25
C ALA A 159 1.52 -13.24 15.29
N CYS A 160 1.77 -14.48 14.89
CA CYS A 160 1.72 -15.64 15.79
C CYS A 160 2.82 -15.56 16.88
N CYS A 161 4.01 -15.07 16.55
CA CYS A 161 5.08 -14.84 17.51
C CYS A 161 4.68 -13.79 18.55
N ASN A 162 4.12 -12.66 18.12
CA ASN A 162 3.65 -11.62 19.01
C ASN A 162 2.52 -12.09 19.94
N LEU A 163 1.53 -12.83 19.40
CA LEU A 163 0.43 -13.38 20.20
C LEU A 163 0.89 -14.38 21.27
N ARG A 164 1.99 -15.11 21.05
CA ARG A 164 2.55 -16.06 22.02
C ARG A 164 3.41 -15.40 23.09
N HIS A 165 3.83 -14.16 22.86
CA HIS A 165 4.74 -13.41 23.72
C HIS A 165 4.16 -12.02 24.02
N PRO A 166 3.10 -11.92 24.86
CA PRO A 166 2.45 -10.65 25.16
C PRO A 166 3.41 -9.62 25.80
N GLU A 167 4.47 -10.10 26.47
CA GLU A 167 5.54 -9.27 27.00
C GLU A 167 6.25 -8.43 25.95
N ILE A 168 6.28 -8.87 24.69
CA ILE A 168 6.84 -8.11 23.57
C ILE A 168 5.98 -6.87 23.31
N THR A 169 4.66 -7.06 23.25
CA THR A 169 3.71 -5.96 23.04
C THR A 169 3.78 -4.94 24.16
N GLU A 170 3.82 -5.41 25.42
CA GLU A 170 3.95 -4.54 26.60
C GLU A 170 5.24 -3.72 26.56
N PHE A 171 6.36 -4.35 26.20
CA PHE A 171 7.65 -3.68 26.08
C PHE A 171 7.63 -2.55 25.03
N PHE A 172 7.04 -2.81 23.85
CA PHE A 172 6.97 -1.80 22.79
C PHE A 172 5.98 -0.69 23.12
N GLN A 173 4.86 -1.00 23.77
CA GLN A 173 3.94 0.03 24.26
C GLN A 173 4.63 0.96 25.25
N LEU A 174 5.44 0.39 26.14
CA LEU A 174 6.21 1.15 27.10
C LEU A 174 7.27 2.02 26.42
N GLN A 175 7.98 1.49 25.43
CA GLN A 175 8.96 2.29 24.66
C GLN A 175 8.27 3.44 23.88
N HIS A 176 7.12 3.19 23.27
CA HIS A 176 6.36 4.24 22.58
C HIS A 176 5.89 5.31 23.55
N HIS A 177 5.36 4.92 24.69
CA HIS A 177 4.92 5.86 25.71
C HIS A 177 6.06 6.72 26.25
N ILE A 178 7.24 6.13 26.45
CA ILE A 178 8.45 6.88 26.84
C ILE A 178 8.84 7.89 25.73
N ALA A 179 8.82 7.48 24.46
CA ALA A 179 9.14 8.38 23.36
C ALA A 179 8.15 9.56 23.25
N ASP A 180 6.86 9.29 23.45
CA ASP A 180 5.82 10.34 23.47
C ASP A 180 6.02 11.32 24.63
N LEU A 181 6.39 10.82 25.81
CA LEU A 181 6.70 11.66 26.97
C LEU A 181 7.97 12.48 26.75
N GLU A 182 9.00 11.95 26.10
CA GLU A 182 10.22 12.66 25.73
C GLU A 182 9.93 13.80 24.72
N GLU A 183 9.04 13.57 23.76
CA GLU A 183 8.61 14.59 22.80
C GLU A 183 7.82 15.71 23.50
N GLN A 184 6.93 15.34 24.43
CA GLN A 184 6.19 16.32 25.25
C GLN A 184 7.12 17.13 26.15
N GLU A 185 8.08 16.48 26.81
CA GLU A 185 9.12 17.16 27.61
C GLU A 185 9.88 18.17 26.75
N HIS A 186 10.36 17.76 25.58
CA HIS A 186 11.10 18.62 24.66
C HIS A 186 10.27 19.81 24.18
N THR A 187 8.98 19.59 23.89
CA THR A 187 8.07 20.66 23.44
C THR A 187 7.80 21.68 24.55
N LEU A 188 7.64 21.22 25.81
CA LEU A 188 7.44 22.10 26.96
C LEU A 188 8.71 22.85 27.37
N GLU A 189 9.90 22.23 27.19
CA GLU A 189 11.17 22.91 27.46
C GLU A 189 11.55 23.95 26.39
N ASN A 190 11.08 23.75 25.14
CA ASN A 190 11.37 24.64 24.02
C ASN A 190 10.06 25.15 23.38
N PRO A 191 9.30 26.01 24.07
CA PRO A 191 8.06 26.57 23.53
C PRO A 191 8.35 27.39 22.27
N ASP A 192 7.44 27.31 21.29
CA ASP A 192 7.52 28.11 20.06
C ASP A 192 7.50 29.60 20.42
N PRO A 193 8.54 30.37 20.06
CA PRO A 193 8.63 31.80 20.38
C PRO A 193 7.52 32.65 19.74
N ASP A 194 6.83 32.12 18.71
CA ASP A 194 5.72 32.78 18.04
C ASP A 194 4.33 32.39 18.60
N ALA A 195 4.27 31.52 19.59
CA ALA A 195 3.02 31.14 20.25
C ALA A 195 2.55 32.23 21.22
N ALA A 196 1.24 32.49 21.25
CA ALA A 196 0.62 33.55 22.06
C ALA A 196 0.80 33.39 23.60
N ASP A 197 1.21 32.21 24.05
CA ASP A 197 1.53 31.89 25.45
C ASP A 197 2.80 31.05 25.52
N SER A 198 3.96 31.75 25.50
CA SER A 198 5.29 31.12 25.54
C SER A 198 5.80 30.89 26.97
N SER A 199 4.92 30.86 27.98
CA SER A 199 5.31 30.56 29.35
C SER A 199 5.48 29.05 29.54
N ILE A 200 6.64 28.65 30.07
CA ILE A 200 6.89 27.24 30.42
C ILE A 200 5.98 26.86 31.59
N ASP A 201 5.14 25.87 31.40
CA ASP A 201 4.37 25.26 32.48
C ASP A 201 5.27 24.30 33.29
N TYR A 202 5.88 24.84 34.35
CA TYR A 202 6.79 24.09 35.20
C TYR A 202 6.09 22.96 35.99
N GLU A 203 4.80 23.07 36.25
CA GLU A 203 4.05 22.05 36.97
C GLU A 203 3.81 20.82 36.08
N GLU A 204 3.40 21.05 34.84
CA GLU A 204 3.22 19.98 33.85
C GLU A 204 4.56 19.35 33.44
N LEU A 205 5.61 20.14 33.28
CA LEU A 205 6.96 19.65 33.01
C LEU A 205 7.48 18.75 34.13
N ALA A 206 7.28 19.11 35.39
CA ALA A 206 7.68 18.30 36.54
C ALA A 206 6.91 16.98 36.61
N ARG A 207 5.62 16.99 36.24
CA ARG A 207 4.79 15.81 36.16
C ARG A 207 5.30 14.84 35.08
N ILE A 208 5.53 15.34 33.88
CA ILE A 208 6.04 14.53 32.75
C ILE A 208 7.41 13.92 33.09
N LYS A 209 8.34 14.70 33.67
CA LYS A 209 9.66 14.19 34.10
C LYS A 209 9.55 13.09 35.15
N THR A 210 8.60 13.20 36.05
CA THR A 210 8.37 12.17 37.09
C THR A 210 7.81 10.89 36.47
N GLU A 211 6.86 11.02 35.55
CA GLU A 211 6.27 9.89 34.82
C GLU A 211 7.30 9.21 33.92
N LEU A 212 8.10 9.98 33.20
CA LEU A 212 9.18 9.49 32.36
C LEU A 212 10.24 8.70 33.15
N ALA A 213 10.64 9.19 34.31
CA ALA A 213 11.56 8.48 35.20
C ALA A 213 10.97 7.13 35.66
N ARG A 214 9.68 7.11 36.03
CA ARG A 214 8.98 5.91 36.45
C ARG A 214 8.84 4.87 35.32
N GLU A 215 8.50 5.31 34.10
CA GLU A 215 8.34 4.39 32.97
C GLU A 215 9.70 3.85 32.50
N ARG A 216 10.78 4.65 32.58
CA ARG A 216 12.15 4.17 32.31
C ARG A 216 12.62 3.09 33.28
N GLU A 217 12.23 3.14 34.56
CA GLU A 217 12.53 2.09 35.54
C GLU A 217 11.81 0.76 35.27
N ARG A 218 10.71 0.80 34.53
CA ARG A 218 9.95 -0.39 34.12
C ARG A 218 10.55 -1.09 32.89
N LEU A 219 11.44 -0.42 32.15
CA LEU A 219 12.12 -1.06 31.02
C LEU A 219 13.07 -2.14 31.54
N PRO A 220 12.95 -3.38 31.06
CA PRO A 220 13.93 -4.43 31.38
C PRO A 220 15.29 -4.05 30.83
N ALA A 221 16.32 -4.33 31.61
CA ALA A 221 17.72 -4.03 31.29
C ALA A 221 18.24 -4.87 30.09
#